data_649cc7f3d0fa3a2168011c17e03274b3
#
_entry.id   649cc7f3d0fa3a2168011c17e03274b3
#
_cell.length_a   1.000
_cell.length_b   1.000
_cell.length_c   1.000
_cell.angle_alpha   90.00
_cell.angle_beta   90.00
_cell.angle_gamma   90.00
#
_symmetry.space_group_name_H-M   'P 1'
#
loop_
_entity.id
_entity.type
_entity.pdbx_description
1 polymer ?
#
loop_
_entity_poly.entity_id
_entity_poly.type
_entity_poly.pdbx_seq_one_letter_code
_entity_poly.pdbx_strand_id
1 'polypeptide(L)'
;MQEEQLDIYYLRLSKEDGDVEAGTAEESMSIASQRRCIEQFVLHQPDLSLEMEEIVDDGYSGTNMDRPGMQRLLRMVKAGLVRTIIVRDLSRFSRNYLEGGYYLECVFPLYHVRFISINDRFDSKQMGEN
;
A
#
# COMPACT_ATOMS: atom_id res chain seq x y z
N MET A 1 -12.75 13.28 -21.88
CA MET A 1 -13.31 12.69 -20.68
C MET A 1 -12.23 11.97 -19.89
N GLN A 2 -12.13 12.24 -18.63
CA GLN A 2 -11.12 11.62 -17.80
C GLN A 2 -11.57 10.25 -17.35
N GLU A 3 -10.63 9.34 -17.32
CA GLU A 3 -10.89 8.05 -16.74
C GLU A 3 -10.99 8.18 -15.23
N GLU A 4 -11.83 7.35 -14.65
CA GLU A 4 -11.97 7.33 -13.21
C GLU A 4 -10.71 6.78 -12.59
N GLN A 5 -10.20 7.48 -11.57
CA GLN A 5 -9.06 7.00 -10.84
C GLN A 5 -9.51 6.05 -9.75
N LEU A 6 -8.62 5.15 -9.38
CA LEU A 6 -8.91 4.08 -8.44
C LEU A 6 -8.22 4.34 -7.11
N ASP A 7 -8.92 3.95 -6.05
CA ASP A 7 -8.31 3.79 -4.73
C ASP A 7 -7.93 2.33 -4.61
N ILE A 8 -6.68 2.07 -4.23
CA ILE A 8 -6.12 0.73 -4.21
C ILE A 8 -5.53 0.45 -2.84
N TYR A 9 -5.76 -0.76 -2.33
CA TYR A 9 -4.98 -1.17 -1.17
C TYR A 9 -4.08 -2.33 -1.56
N TYR A 10 -2.89 -2.32 -0.96
CA TYR A 10 -1.85 -3.27 -1.31
C TYR A 10 -1.50 -4.13 -0.10
N LEU A 11 -1.47 -5.43 -0.32
CA LEU A 11 -1.18 -6.41 0.71
C LEU A 11 0.04 -7.21 0.30
N ARG A 12 0.94 -7.43 1.25
CA ARG A 12 2.13 -8.24 0.98
C ARG A 12 2.46 -9.10 2.18
N LEU A 13 2.80 -10.36 1.91
CA LEU A 13 3.29 -11.28 2.90
C LEU A 13 4.47 -12.00 2.31
N SER A 14 5.62 -11.90 2.96
CA SER A 14 6.80 -12.62 2.51
C SER A 14 6.82 -14.01 3.13
N LYS A 15 7.64 -14.90 2.55
CA LYS A 15 7.81 -16.21 3.14
C LYS A 15 8.40 -16.11 4.54
N GLU A 16 9.27 -15.13 4.74
CA GLU A 16 9.87 -14.93 6.05
C GLU A 16 8.82 -14.56 7.09
N ASP A 17 7.87 -13.72 6.70
CA ASP A 17 6.79 -13.37 7.60
C ASP A 17 5.92 -14.59 7.91
N GLY A 18 5.68 -15.43 6.91
CA GLY A 18 4.85 -16.61 7.09
C GLY A 18 5.54 -17.72 7.86
N ASP A 19 6.87 -17.69 7.95
CA ASP A 19 7.62 -18.70 8.66
C ASP A 19 7.80 -18.38 10.14
N VAL A 20 7.38 -17.19 10.57
CA VAL A 20 7.46 -16.85 11.98
C VAL A 20 6.45 -17.73 12.75
N GLU A 21 6.76 -18.01 14.00
CA GLU A 21 5.97 -18.95 14.77
C GLU A 21 4.49 -18.59 14.81
N ALA A 22 3.69 -19.60 14.61
CA ALA A 22 2.25 -19.45 14.65
C ALA A 22 1.82 -18.98 16.04
N GLY A 23 0.76 -18.17 16.06
CA GLY A 23 0.22 -17.72 17.32
C GLY A 23 0.87 -16.50 17.90
N THR A 24 1.80 -15.91 17.17
CA THR A 24 2.46 -14.70 17.64
C THR A 24 2.09 -13.53 16.73
N ALA A 25 2.98 -12.55 16.63
CA ALA A 25 2.66 -11.33 15.89
C ALA A 25 2.39 -11.56 14.43
N GLU A 26 2.89 -12.64 13.86
CA GLU A 26 2.72 -12.88 12.43
C GLU A 26 1.27 -13.14 12.07
N GLU A 27 0.44 -13.56 13.00
CA GLU A 27 -0.98 -13.68 12.68
C GLU A 27 -1.59 -12.36 12.30
N SER A 28 -1.15 -11.30 12.95
CA SER A 28 -1.63 -9.97 12.61
C SER A 28 -1.00 -9.45 11.32
N MET A 29 0.00 -10.16 10.81
CA MET A 29 0.66 -9.79 9.57
C MET A 29 0.08 -10.49 8.36
N SER A 30 -0.83 -11.45 8.54
CA SER A 30 -1.37 -12.23 7.44
C SER A 30 -2.10 -11.33 6.44
N ILE A 31 -2.31 -11.87 5.25
CA ILE A 31 -3.05 -11.14 4.22
C ILE A 31 -4.45 -10.79 4.72
N ALA A 32 -5.12 -11.75 5.34
CA ALA A 32 -6.48 -11.52 5.82
C ALA A 32 -6.53 -10.43 6.89
N SER A 33 -5.57 -10.42 7.81
CA SER A 33 -5.59 -9.42 8.87
C SER A 33 -5.20 -8.05 8.33
N GLN A 34 -4.31 -7.99 7.35
CA GLN A 34 -4.01 -6.71 6.71
C GLN A 34 -5.26 -6.16 6.03
N ARG A 35 -5.99 -7.03 5.33
CA ARG A 35 -7.21 -6.61 4.66
C ARG A 35 -8.23 -6.06 5.65
N ARG A 36 -8.43 -6.76 6.76
CA ARG A 36 -9.37 -6.28 7.77
C ARG A 36 -8.97 -4.94 8.36
N CYS A 37 -7.68 -4.78 8.60
CA CYS A 37 -7.17 -3.50 9.12
C CYS A 37 -7.50 -2.35 8.17
N ILE A 38 -7.28 -2.58 6.89
CA ILE A 38 -7.52 -1.54 5.89
C ILE A 38 -9.01 -1.26 5.77
N GLU A 39 -9.84 -2.31 5.76
CA GLU A 39 -11.28 -2.12 5.66
C GLU A 39 -11.82 -1.31 6.83
N GLN A 40 -11.34 -1.61 8.04
CA GLN A 40 -11.77 -0.87 9.21
C GLN A 40 -11.34 0.60 9.13
N PHE A 41 -10.15 0.82 8.65
CA PHE A 41 -9.65 2.19 8.49
C PHE A 41 -10.53 2.97 7.51
N VAL A 42 -10.81 2.37 6.36
CA VAL A 42 -11.56 3.05 5.31
C VAL A 42 -12.98 3.39 5.76
N LEU A 43 -13.57 2.52 6.57
CA LEU A 43 -14.92 2.79 7.10
C LEU A 43 -14.99 4.10 7.88
N HIS A 44 -13.88 4.53 8.44
CA HIS A 44 -13.84 5.74 9.26
C HIS A 44 -13.26 6.94 8.52
N GLN A 45 -13.08 6.81 7.20
CA GLN A 45 -12.52 7.89 6.40
C GLN A 45 -13.58 8.40 5.43
N PRO A 46 -14.13 9.60 5.69
CA PRO A 46 -15.23 10.09 4.85
C PRO A 46 -14.84 10.36 3.40
N ASP A 47 -13.55 10.59 3.15
CA ASP A 47 -13.10 10.92 1.81
C ASP A 47 -12.58 9.71 1.03
N LEU A 48 -12.80 8.50 1.54
CA LEU A 48 -12.39 7.29 0.85
C LEU A 48 -13.60 6.43 0.54
N SER A 49 -13.56 5.79 -0.62
CA SER A 49 -14.63 4.91 -1.05
C SER A 49 -14.42 3.52 -0.49
N LEU A 50 -15.51 2.82 -0.20
CA LEU A 50 -15.42 1.41 0.14
C LEU A 50 -15.15 0.53 -1.07
N GLU A 51 -15.33 1.09 -2.27
CA GLU A 51 -15.06 0.35 -3.50
C GLU A 51 -13.61 0.55 -3.87
N MET A 52 -12.78 -0.37 -3.44
CA MET A 52 -11.34 -0.28 -3.67
C MET A 52 -10.86 -1.52 -4.39
N GLU A 53 -9.81 -1.34 -5.18
CA GLU A 53 -9.13 -2.46 -5.83
C GLU A 53 -8.11 -3.06 -4.88
N GLU A 54 -8.01 -4.38 -4.89
CA GLU A 54 -7.03 -5.07 -4.05
C GLU A 54 -5.90 -5.59 -4.92
N ILE A 55 -4.66 -5.36 -4.49
CA ILE A 55 -3.48 -5.94 -5.12
C ILE A 55 -2.70 -6.68 -4.04
N VAL A 56 -2.37 -7.94 -4.32
CA VAL A 56 -1.75 -8.83 -3.34
C VAL A 56 -0.48 -9.43 -3.91
N ASP A 57 0.58 -9.40 -3.11
CA ASP A 57 1.80 -10.16 -3.39
C ASP A 57 2.06 -11.08 -2.20
N ASP A 58 1.68 -12.34 -2.35
CA ASP A 58 1.84 -13.32 -1.30
C ASP A 58 3.06 -14.18 -1.61
N GLY A 59 4.02 -14.19 -0.69
CA GLY A 59 5.25 -14.94 -0.87
C GLY A 59 6.39 -14.15 -1.44
N TYR A 60 6.30 -12.83 -1.43
CA TYR A 60 7.32 -11.96 -2.02
C TYR A 60 7.95 -11.06 -0.96
N SER A 61 9.25 -10.87 -1.08
CA SER A 61 10.00 -10.03 -0.16
C SER A 61 9.71 -8.55 -0.40
N GLY A 62 9.83 -7.75 0.65
CA GLY A 62 9.71 -6.30 0.52
C GLY A 62 11.02 -5.59 0.21
N THR A 63 12.10 -6.34 -0.07
CA THR A 63 13.41 -5.72 -0.24
C THR A 63 13.60 -5.04 -1.59
N ASN A 64 12.75 -5.33 -2.55
CA ASN A 64 12.79 -4.63 -3.84
C ASN A 64 11.37 -4.56 -4.39
N MET A 65 11.22 -3.83 -5.48
CA MET A 65 9.92 -3.64 -6.12
C MET A 65 9.60 -4.74 -7.14
N ASP A 66 10.42 -5.77 -7.22
CA ASP A 66 10.32 -6.80 -8.24
C ASP A 66 9.29 -7.85 -7.83
N ARG A 67 8.07 -7.43 -7.69
CA ARG A 67 6.94 -8.24 -7.28
C ARG A 67 5.82 -7.99 -8.27
N PRO A 68 5.14 -9.05 -8.74
CA PRO A 68 4.16 -8.86 -9.83
C PRO A 68 3.05 -7.89 -9.51
N GLY A 69 2.50 -7.95 -8.29
CA GLY A 69 1.45 -7.02 -7.92
C GLY A 69 1.96 -5.60 -7.82
N MET A 70 3.13 -5.42 -7.21
CA MET A 70 3.72 -4.09 -7.11
C MET A 70 4.04 -3.53 -8.49
N GLN A 71 4.57 -4.35 -9.39
CA GLN A 71 4.87 -3.89 -10.74
C GLN A 71 3.59 -3.45 -11.47
N ARG A 72 2.52 -4.20 -11.28
CA ARG A 72 1.24 -3.80 -11.84
C ARG A 72 0.77 -2.47 -11.26
N LEU A 73 0.88 -2.32 -9.95
CA LEU A 73 0.47 -1.08 -9.28
C LEU A 73 1.26 0.11 -9.80
N LEU A 74 2.56 -0.06 -9.94
CA LEU A 74 3.39 1.05 -10.41
C LEU A 74 3.08 1.42 -11.85
N ARG A 75 2.76 0.43 -12.70
CA ARG A 75 2.34 0.73 -14.06
C ARG A 75 1.03 1.53 -14.06
N MET A 76 0.11 1.16 -13.18
CA MET A 76 -1.15 1.89 -13.08
C MET A 76 -0.94 3.32 -12.61
N VAL A 77 -0.02 3.51 -11.67
CA VAL A 77 0.33 4.86 -11.22
C VAL A 77 0.82 5.70 -12.41
N LYS A 78 1.74 5.15 -13.18
CA LYS A 78 2.32 5.88 -14.31
C LYS A 78 1.31 6.12 -15.41
N ALA A 79 0.27 5.32 -15.46
CA ALA A 79 -0.81 5.52 -16.42
C ALA A 79 -1.84 6.53 -15.94
N GLY A 80 -1.68 7.07 -14.73
CA GLY A 80 -2.62 8.05 -14.20
C GLY A 80 -3.90 7.46 -13.66
N LEU A 81 -3.92 6.18 -13.37
CA LEU A 81 -5.14 5.48 -12.98
C LEU A 81 -5.33 5.37 -11.48
N VAL A 82 -4.35 5.81 -10.68
CA VAL A 82 -4.38 5.59 -9.24
C VAL A 82 -4.53 6.92 -8.52
N ARG A 83 -5.53 7.01 -7.65
CA ARG A 83 -5.72 8.18 -6.82
C ARG A 83 -5.10 7.98 -5.43
N THR A 84 -5.28 6.81 -4.86
CA THR A 84 -4.85 6.53 -3.48
C THR A 84 -4.27 5.13 -3.39
N ILE A 85 -3.20 4.99 -2.61
CA ILE A 85 -2.64 3.70 -2.25
C ILE A 85 -2.66 3.60 -0.73
N ILE A 86 -3.18 2.50 -0.20
CA ILE A 86 -3.24 2.27 1.23
C ILE A 86 -2.52 0.96 1.56
N VAL A 87 -1.65 1.02 2.56
CA VAL A 87 -1.01 -0.18 3.12
C VAL A 87 -1.20 -0.17 4.63
N ARG A 88 -1.11 -1.34 5.23
CA ARG A 88 -1.19 -1.44 6.67
C ARG A 88 0.00 -0.78 7.34
N ASP A 89 1.19 -1.04 6.81
CA ASP A 89 2.40 -0.40 7.31
C ASP A 89 3.39 -0.29 6.15
N LEU A 90 4.39 0.56 6.33
CA LEU A 90 5.33 0.88 5.25
C LEU A 90 6.13 -0.34 4.79
N SER A 91 6.35 -1.30 5.68
CA SER A 91 7.12 -2.47 5.29
C SER A 91 6.40 -3.31 4.24
N ARG A 92 5.06 -3.20 4.15
CA ARG A 92 4.32 -3.90 3.10
C ARG A 92 4.64 -3.30 1.73
N PHE A 93 4.83 -1.99 1.70
CA PHE A 93 5.21 -1.32 0.47
C PHE A 93 6.68 -1.58 0.14
N SER A 94 7.58 -1.32 1.08
CA SER A 94 9.00 -1.48 0.81
C SER A 94 9.77 -1.61 2.12
N ARG A 95 10.70 -2.57 2.14
CA ARG A 95 11.70 -2.66 3.20
C ARG A 95 13.02 -2.05 2.77
N ASN A 96 13.09 -1.59 1.54
CA ASN A 96 14.26 -0.91 1.02
C ASN A 96 14.05 0.58 1.22
N TYR A 97 14.79 1.13 2.17
CA TYR A 97 14.58 2.49 2.60
C TYR A 97 14.77 3.50 1.47
N LEU A 98 15.81 3.30 0.67
CA LEU A 98 16.12 4.25 -0.40
C LEU A 98 15.11 4.15 -1.53
N GLU A 99 14.80 2.94 -1.95
CA GLU A 99 13.86 2.74 -3.04
C GLU A 99 12.46 3.20 -2.65
N GLY A 100 12.03 2.80 -1.45
CA GLY A 100 10.71 3.22 -0.97
C GLY A 100 10.60 4.72 -0.85
N GLY A 101 11.64 5.35 -0.32
CA GLY A 101 11.64 6.80 -0.20
C GLY A 101 11.55 7.50 -1.54
N TYR A 102 12.20 6.95 -2.54
CA TYR A 102 12.13 7.52 -3.88
C TYR A 102 10.68 7.57 -4.38
N TYR A 103 9.96 6.45 -4.20
CA TYR A 103 8.56 6.44 -4.63
C TYR A 103 7.69 7.39 -3.81
N LEU A 104 7.90 7.40 -2.50
CA LEU A 104 7.06 8.22 -1.64
C LEU A 104 7.30 9.70 -1.83
N GLU A 105 8.55 10.08 -2.07
CA GLU A 105 8.90 11.49 -2.13
C GLU A 105 8.92 12.06 -3.53
N CYS A 106 9.11 11.22 -4.54
CA CYS A 106 9.25 11.70 -5.91
C CYS A 106 8.15 11.19 -6.83
N VAL A 107 7.96 9.88 -6.89
CA VAL A 107 7.10 9.31 -7.92
C VAL A 107 5.63 9.58 -7.62
N PHE A 108 5.20 9.24 -6.40
CA PHE A 108 3.78 9.39 -6.08
C PHE A 108 3.34 10.85 -6.09
N PRO A 109 4.12 11.79 -5.55
CA PRO A 109 3.71 13.19 -5.70
C PRO A 109 3.67 13.64 -7.15
N LEU A 110 4.59 13.18 -7.98
CA LEU A 110 4.60 13.55 -9.39
C LEU A 110 3.29 13.15 -10.08
N TYR A 111 2.77 12.00 -9.75
CA TYR A 111 1.52 11.50 -10.34
C TYR A 111 0.30 11.81 -9.49
N HIS A 112 0.46 12.65 -8.47
CA HIS A 112 -0.65 13.08 -7.60
C HIS A 112 -1.32 11.92 -6.90
N VAL A 113 -0.54 10.94 -6.47
CA VAL A 113 -1.06 9.78 -5.75
C VAL A 113 -0.95 10.04 -4.26
N ARG A 114 -2.06 9.87 -3.55
CA ARG A 114 -2.07 9.94 -2.10
C ARG A 114 -1.63 8.57 -1.56
N PHE A 115 -0.72 8.58 -0.60
CA PHE A 115 -0.22 7.34 -0.01
C PHE A 115 -0.51 7.34 1.48
N ILE A 116 -1.14 6.27 1.97
CA ILE A 116 -1.51 6.14 3.36
C ILE A 116 -0.91 4.86 3.92
N SER A 117 -0.20 4.98 5.04
CA SER A 117 0.27 3.84 5.81
C SER A 117 -0.37 3.92 7.18
N ILE A 118 -1.25 2.97 7.48
CA ILE A 118 -2.14 3.09 8.63
C ILE A 118 -1.37 3.05 9.94
N ASN A 119 -0.57 2.01 10.14
CA ASN A 119 0.10 1.84 11.42
C ASN A 119 1.23 2.83 11.65
N ASP A 120 1.75 3.40 10.60
CA ASP A 120 2.78 4.43 10.71
C ASP A 120 2.19 5.82 10.83
N ARG A 121 0.86 5.93 10.75
CA ARG A 121 0.16 7.20 10.83
C ARG A 121 0.66 8.19 9.80
N PHE A 122 0.94 7.67 8.63
CA PHE A 122 1.45 8.47 7.53
C PHE A 122 0.36 8.63 6.47
N ASP A 123 0.14 9.87 6.05
CA ASP A 123 -0.81 10.19 5.00
C ASP A 123 -0.20 11.35 4.23
N SER A 124 0.20 11.09 2.98
CA SER A 124 0.89 12.10 2.19
C SER A 124 0.02 13.31 1.90
N LYS A 125 -1.30 13.16 1.98
CA LYS A 125 -2.19 14.31 1.81
C LYS A 125 -1.89 15.41 2.81
N GLN A 126 -1.55 15.02 4.03
CA GLN A 126 -1.26 16.02 5.06
C GLN A 126 0.07 16.71 4.83
N MET A 127 0.98 16.06 4.14
CA MET A 127 2.29 16.65 3.87
C MET A 127 2.26 17.65 2.75
N GLY A 128 1.29 17.54 1.86
CA GLY A 128 1.22 18.42 0.71
C GLY A 128 0.55 19.73 0.96
N GLU A 129 0.22 20.01 2.20
CA GLU A 129 -0.59 21.19 2.52
C GLU A 129 0.20 22.37 3.01
N ASN A 130 1.46 22.40 2.80
CA ASN A 130 2.27 23.54 3.24
C ASN A 130 2.44 24.58 2.18
#